data_cf5b803b4076c8f414a5fec32f8abf80
#
_entry.id   cf5b803b4076c8f414a5fec32f8abf80
#
_cell.length_a   1.000
_cell.length_b   1.000
_cell.length_c   1.000
_cell.angle_alpha   90.00
_cell.angle_beta   90.00
_cell.angle_gamma   90.00
#
_symmetry.space_group_name_H-M   'P 1'
#
loop_
_entity.id
_entity.type
_entity.pdbx_description
1 polymer ?
#
loop_
_entity_poly.entity_id
_entity_poly.type
_entity_poly.pdbx_seq_one_letter_code
_entity_poly.pdbx_strand_id
1 'polypeptide(L)'
;MRRERNFFTAMVLALVFSVVIGFAPTYYLRSSFPDAQEFAPPEAFFYAVHGAVNSAWVVLILVQTWLVRGRHVALHRKLGMFSMVVAIGVAVTGVYGALLAGSREGGFMAPPFAPEIFLLVPILDATFFALLIGGAIYCRRKPQAHKRLILLGTLSMCQAAMVRITPFGMASGPVMQLSLTLLFVIVLAVWDKRTTGRVHPVTLWVGFPLFLSEFLRFPVAMTETWQAIGRMLLQLV
;
A
#
# COMPACT_ATOMS: atom_id res chain seq x y z
N MET A 1 9.62 -19.67 -17.19
CA MET A 1 9.88 -19.74 -15.73
C MET A 1 10.93 -18.73 -15.24
N ARG A 2 12.19 -18.65 -15.77
CA ARG A 2 13.23 -17.70 -15.30
C ARG A 2 12.83 -16.22 -15.57
N ARG A 3 12.35 -15.91 -16.79
CA ARG A 3 11.89 -14.56 -17.16
C ARG A 3 10.74 -14.07 -16.25
N GLU A 4 9.81 -14.94 -15.93
CA GLU A 4 8.68 -14.62 -15.06
C GLU A 4 9.11 -14.30 -13.62
N ARG A 5 10.02 -15.10 -13.03
CA ARG A 5 10.57 -14.80 -11.71
C ARG A 5 11.30 -13.45 -11.69
N ASN A 6 12.08 -13.16 -12.74
CA ASN A 6 12.78 -11.88 -12.86
C ASN A 6 11.81 -10.71 -12.94
N PHE A 7 10.73 -10.83 -13.73
CA PHE A 7 9.69 -9.80 -13.84
C PHE A 7 9.04 -9.48 -12.49
N PHE A 8 8.50 -10.50 -11.80
CA PHE A 8 7.86 -10.28 -10.50
C PHE A 8 8.84 -9.80 -9.43
N THR A 9 10.10 -10.22 -9.48
CA THR A 9 11.15 -9.66 -8.60
C THR A 9 11.37 -8.18 -8.90
N ALA A 10 11.46 -7.77 -10.16
CA ALA A 10 11.61 -6.36 -10.53
C ALA A 10 10.43 -5.51 -10.08
N MET A 11 9.20 -6.02 -10.21
CA MET A 11 7.99 -5.32 -9.73
C MET A 11 8.02 -5.14 -8.21
N VAL A 12 8.42 -6.16 -7.44
CA VAL A 12 8.56 -6.05 -5.99
C VAL A 12 9.66 -5.05 -5.61
N LEU A 13 10.81 -5.09 -6.28
CA LEU A 13 11.90 -4.13 -6.04
C LEU A 13 11.46 -2.69 -6.33
N ALA A 14 10.67 -2.46 -7.38
CA ALA A 14 10.13 -1.14 -7.69
C ALA A 14 9.17 -0.63 -6.60
N LEU A 15 8.30 -1.51 -6.03
CA LEU A 15 7.46 -1.14 -4.88
C LEU A 15 8.30 -0.80 -3.65
N VAL A 16 9.30 -1.63 -3.34
CA VAL A 16 10.21 -1.38 -2.21
C VAL A 16 10.95 -0.06 -2.37
N PHE A 17 11.43 0.22 -3.56
CA PHE A 17 12.10 1.48 -3.90
C PHE A 17 11.18 2.69 -3.70
N SER A 18 9.91 2.59 -4.13
CA SER A 18 8.91 3.63 -3.90
C SER A 18 8.69 3.87 -2.40
N VAL A 19 8.61 2.80 -1.58
CA VAL A 19 8.46 2.91 -0.12
C VAL A 19 9.67 3.58 0.52
N VAL A 20 10.89 3.15 0.15
CA VAL A 20 12.13 3.70 0.72
C VAL A 20 12.27 5.19 0.38
N ILE A 21 12.06 5.58 -0.89
CA ILE A 21 12.14 6.99 -1.30
C ILE A 21 11.05 7.82 -0.64
N GLY A 22 9.79 7.37 -0.67
CA GLY A 22 8.67 8.13 -0.13
C GLY A 22 8.76 8.37 1.37
N PHE A 23 9.30 7.40 2.12
CA PHE A 23 9.48 7.51 3.56
C PHE A 23 10.91 7.85 4.01
N ALA A 24 11.85 8.04 3.08
CA ALA A 24 13.22 8.42 3.45
C ALA A 24 13.26 9.69 4.32
N PRO A 25 12.61 10.82 3.95
CA PRO A 25 12.69 12.04 4.74
C PRO A 25 11.97 11.96 6.09
N THR A 26 10.84 11.25 6.15
CA THR A 26 9.95 11.29 7.32
C THR A 26 10.13 10.13 8.29
N TYR A 27 10.77 9.04 7.86
CA TYR A 27 10.95 7.83 8.69
C TYR A 27 12.38 7.29 8.67
N TYR A 28 12.89 6.83 7.51
CA TYR A 28 14.16 6.09 7.44
C TYR A 28 15.40 6.94 7.67
N LEU A 29 15.44 8.15 7.12
CA LEU A 29 16.55 9.09 7.17
C LEU A 29 16.15 10.41 7.84
N ARG A 30 15.19 10.34 8.75
CA ARG A 30 14.58 11.51 9.39
C ARG A 30 15.60 12.49 9.98
N SER A 31 16.69 11.98 10.58
CA SER A 31 17.75 12.82 11.14
C SER A 31 18.50 13.66 10.11
N SER A 32 18.48 13.23 8.82
CA SER A 32 19.15 13.93 7.72
C SER A 32 18.23 14.96 7.04
N PHE A 33 16.96 15.04 7.44
CA PHE A 33 15.96 15.94 6.89
C PHE A 33 15.27 16.72 8.01
N PRO A 34 15.93 17.72 8.63
CA PRO A 34 15.38 18.47 9.76
C PRO A 34 14.03 19.15 9.43
N ASP A 35 13.87 19.70 8.24
CA ASP A 35 12.64 20.37 7.81
C ASP A 35 11.43 19.41 7.71
N ALA A 36 11.67 18.12 7.49
CA ALA A 36 10.61 17.12 7.48
C ALA A 36 10.11 16.77 8.89
N GLN A 37 10.78 17.25 9.95
CA GLN A 37 10.39 17.01 11.34
C GLN A 37 9.20 17.86 11.78
N GLU A 38 8.89 18.97 11.09
CA GLU A 38 7.68 19.75 11.31
C GLU A 38 6.40 18.92 11.13
N PHE A 39 6.50 17.85 10.34
CA PHE A 39 5.43 16.87 10.11
C PHE A 39 5.49 15.65 11.06
N ALA A 40 6.21 15.75 12.18
CA ALA A 40 6.24 14.66 13.13
C ALA A 40 4.92 14.54 13.87
N PRO A 41 4.24 13.39 13.80
CA PRO A 41 2.99 13.20 14.52
C PRO A 41 3.24 13.20 16.04
N PRO A 42 2.31 13.78 16.84
CA PRO A 42 2.45 13.81 18.30
C PRO A 42 2.53 12.40 18.91
N GLU A 43 1.89 11.39 18.30
CA GLU A 43 1.92 9.98 18.73
C GLU A 43 3.15 9.25 18.18
N ALA A 44 4.34 9.82 18.39
CA ALA A 44 5.59 9.34 17.79
C ALA A 44 5.84 7.84 18.01
N PHE A 45 5.53 7.31 19.21
CA PHE A 45 5.69 5.89 19.52
C PHE A 45 4.79 5.00 18.64
N PHE A 46 3.51 5.35 18.51
CA PHE A 46 2.59 4.58 17.68
C PHE A 46 3.08 4.54 16.22
N TYR A 47 3.44 5.70 15.66
CA TYR A 47 3.90 5.77 14.26
C TYR A 47 5.27 5.12 14.04
N ALA A 48 6.12 5.06 15.05
CA ALA A 48 7.34 4.25 15.00
C ALA A 48 7.01 2.75 14.89
N VAL A 49 6.06 2.26 15.70
CA VAL A 49 5.58 0.87 15.64
C VAL A 49 4.89 0.58 14.29
N HIS A 50 3.99 1.46 13.86
CA HIS A 50 3.33 1.34 12.55
C HIS A 50 4.35 1.28 11.40
N GLY A 51 5.34 2.17 11.39
CA GLY A 51 6.42 2.16 10.42
C GLY A 51 7.26 0.89 10.47
N ALA A 52 7.57 0.38 11.66
CA ALA A 52 8.31 -0.87 11.83
C ALA A 52 7.53 -2.08 11.30
N VAL A 53 6.22 -2.17 11.56
CA VAL A 53 5.35 -3.25 11.06
C VAL A 53 5.25 -3.20 9.54
N ASN A 54 5.07 -2.01 8.94
CA ASN A 54 5.06 -1.83 7.50
C ASN A 54 6.42 -2.16 6.87
N SER A 55 7.53 -1.74 7.49
CA SER A 55 8.89 -2.10 7.06
C SER A 55 9.13 -3.61 7.13
N ALA A 56 8.63 -4.28 8.17
CA ALA A 56 8.69 -5.74 8.26
C ALA A 56 7.95 -6.42 7.10
N TRP A 57 6.78 -5.90 6.68
CA TRP A 57 6.08 -6.40 5.49
C TRP A 57 6.94 -6.24 4.23
N VAL A 58 7.56 -5.07 4.03
CA VAL A 58 8.43 -4.78 2.88
C VAL A 58 9.63 -5.74 2.85
N VAL A 59 10.26 -5.99 3.98
CA VAL A 59 11.35 -6.97 4.10
C VAL A 59 10.85 -8.38 3.81
N LEU A 60 9.70 -8.76 4.37
CA LEU A 60 9.12 -10.09 4.15
C LEU A 60 8.79 -10.36 2.68
N ILE A 61 8.21 -9.41 1.95
CA ILE A 61 7.91 -9.62 0.53
C ILE A 61 9.19 -9.79 -0.31
N LEU A 62 10.27 -9.09 0.03
CA LEU A 62 11.59 -9.28 -0.59
C LEU A 62 12.13 -10.68 -0.32
N VAL A 63 12.16 -11.08 0.96
CA VAL A 63 12.63 -12.39 1.37
C VAL A 63 11.80 -13.50 0.71
N GLN A 64 10.48 -13.40 0.75
CA GLN A 64 9.55 -14.33 0.12
C GLN A 64 9.80 -14.46 -1.39
N THR A 65 10.02 -13.33 -2.07
CA THR A 65 10.33 -13.29 -3.50
C THR A 65 11.67 -14.00 -3.80
N TRP A 66 12.68 -13.79 -2.97
CA TRP A 66 13.98 -14.43 -3.10
C TRP A 66 13.92 -15.93 -2.83
N LEU A 67 13.17 -16.35 -1.82
CA LEU A 67 12.95 -17.78 -1.53
C LEU A 67 12.32 -18.52 -2.72
N VAL A 68 11.30 -17.91 -3.35
CA VAL A 68 10.69 -18.48 -4.57
C VAL A 68 11.68 -18.46 -5.73
N ARG A 69 12.48 -17.41 -5.89
CA ARG A 69 13.51 -17.31 -6.93
C ARG A 69 14.59 -18.38 -6.75
N GLY A 70 15.01 -18.62 -5.49
CA GLY A 70 15.98 -19.65 -5.08
C GLY A 70 15.42 -21.07 -5.01
N ARG A 71 14.12 -21.27 -5.34
CA ARG A 71 13.40 -22.55 -5.24
C ARG A 71 13.27 -23.12 -3.81
N HIS A 72 13.46 -22.28 -2.78
CA HIS A 72 13.27 -22.66 -1.36
C HIS A 72 11.78 -22.60 -0.96
N VAL A 73 10.92 -23.33 -1.69
CA VAL A 73 9.45 -23.25 -1.54
C VAL A 73 8.97 -23.73 -0.17
N ALA A 74 9.68 -24.69 0.46
CA ALA A 74 9.35 -25.16 1.80
C ALA A 74 9.50 -24.03 2.84
N LEU A 75 10.60 -23.27 2.76
CA LEU A 75 10.83 -22.12 3.65
C LEU A 75 9.87 -20.95 3.35
N HIS A 76 9.61 -20.68 2.05
CA HIS A 76 8.58 -19.72 1.63
C HIS A 76 7.23 -20.02 2.29
N ARG A 77 6.79 -21.28 2.32
CA ARG A 77 5.51 -21.69 2.95
C ARG A 77 5.53 -21.52 4.47
N LYS A 78 6.62 -21.91 5.14
CA LYS A 78 6.76 -21.73 6.60
C LYS A 78 6.73 -20.24 6.99
N LEU A 79 7.54 -19.43 6.31
CA LEU A 79 7.60 -18.00 6.54
C LEU A 79 6.30 -17.29 6.14
N GLY A 80 5.56 -17.85 5.18
CA GLY A 80 4.26 -17.33 4.73
C GLY A 80 3.21 -17.28 5.86
N MET A 81 3.24 -18.21 6.81
CA MET A 81 2.35 -18.16 7.98
C MET A 81 2.69 -17.00 8.92
N PHE A 82 3.99 -16.75 9.14
CA PHE A 82 4.42 -15.56 9.89
C PHE A 82 4.07 -14.27 9.18
N SER A 83 4.20 -14.24 7.84
CA SER A 83 3.81 -13.08 7.03
C SER A 83 2.34 -12.71 7.17
N MET A 84 1.45 -13.67 7.50
CA MET A 84 0.03 -13.38 7.78
C MET A 84 -0.14 -12.53 9.04
N VAL A 85 0.63 -12.83 10.10
CA VAL A 85 0.59 -12.04 11.35
C VAL A 85 1.03 -10.61 11.08
N VAL A 86 2.11 -10.43 10.32
CA VAL A 86 2.58 -9.09 9.93
C VAL A 86 1.55 -8.38 9.06
N ALA A 87 0.90 -9.07 8.11
CA ALA A 87 -0.14 -8.47 7.28
C ALA A 87 -1.35 -8.00 8.11
N ILE A 88 -1.76 -8.76 9.11
CA ILE A 88 -2.81 -8.33 10.06
C ILE A 88 -2.33 -7.08 10.81
N GLY A 89 -1.09 -7.06 11.29
CA GLY A 89 -0.51 -5.89 11.94
C GLY A 89 -0.50 -4.65 11.04
N VAL A 90 -0.15 -4.79 9.76
CA VAL A 90 -0.21 -3.71 8.76
C VAL A 90 -1.64 -3.15 8.64
N ALA A 91 -2.62 -4.03 8.46
CA ALA A 91 -4.02 -3.61 8.31
C ALA A 91 -4.55 -2.93 9.58
N VAL A 92 -4.34 -3.54 10.74
CA VAL A 92 -4.82 -3.01 12.03
C VAL A 92 -4.17 -1.67 12.36
N THR A 93 -2.84 -1.59 12.28
CA THR A 93 -2.13 -0.31 12.55
C THR A 93 -2.41 0.74 11.49
N GLY A 94 -2.73 0.33 10.26
CA GLY A 94 -3.15 1.24 9.19
C GLY A 94 -4.48 1.90 9.49
N VAL A 95 -5.50 1.12 9.84
CA VAL A 95 -6.83 1.64 10.21
C VAL A 95 -6.74 2.49 11.48
N TYR A 96 -6.11 1.97 12.54
CA TYR A 96 -5.99 2.72 13.80
C TYR A 96 -5.20 4.03 13.63
N GLY A 97 -4.10 4.00 12.86
CA GLY A 97 -3.33 5.20 12.56
C GLY A 97 -4.09 6.23 11.73
N ALA A 98 -5.00 5.78 10.86
CA ALA A 98 -5.90 6.67 10.12
C ALA A 98 -6.91 7.37 11.05
N LEU A 99 -7.51 6.62 11.97
CA LEU A 99 -8.42 7.18 12.98
C LEU A 99 -7.68 8.18 13.87
N LEU A 100 -6.53 7.78 14.41
CA LEU A 100 -5.70 8.63 15.26
C LEU A 100 -5.24 9.91 14.57
N ALA A 101 -4.90 9.85 13.27
CA ALA A 101 -4.53 11.03 12.51
C ALA A 101 -5.72 11.97 12.25
N GLY A 102 -6.91 11.41 12.00
CA GLY A 102 -8.11 12.18 11.73
C GLY A 102 -8.73 12.82 12.97
N SER A 103 -8.55 12.23 14.17
CA SER A 103 -9.09 12.75 15.44
C SER A 103 -8.25 13.87 16.06
N ARG A 104 -7.06 14.17 15.54
CA ARG A 104 -6.21 15.27 16.04
C ARG A 104 -6.87 16.62 15.88
N GLU A 105 -6.50 17.54 16.74
CA GLU A 105 -6.74 18.96 16.51
C GLU A 105 -6.09 19.38 15.18
N GLY A 106 -6.89 19.91 14.25
CA GLY A 106 -6.46 20.19 12.88
C GLY A 106 -6.51 19.01 11.91
N GLY A 107 -6.84 17.80 12.36
CA GLY A 107 -7.04 16.61 11.52
C GLY A 107 -5.78 16.11 10.82
N PHE A 108 -5.95 15.58 9.61
CA PHE A 108 -4.83 15.18 8.77
C PHE A 108 -4.00 16.39 8.34
N MET A 109 -2.68 16.23 8.33
CA MET A 109 -1.72 17.28 7.94
C MET A 109 -1.80 17.68 6.45
N ALA A 110 -2.68 17.05 5.67
CA ALA A 110 -2.91 17.37 4.27
C ALA A 110 -4.20 18.19 4.12
N PRO A 111 -4.13 19.50 3.84
CA PRO A 111 -5.29 20.31 3.52
C PRO A 111 -5.80 19.99 2.10
N PRO A 112 -6.97 20.40 1.71
CA PRO A 112 -7.96 21.25 2.39
C PRO A 112 -9.23 20.52 2.81
N PHE A 113 -9.18 19.20 3.02
CA PHE A 113 -10.37 18.40 3.28
C PHE A 113 -10.63 18.23 4.78
N ALA A 114 -11.90 18.25 5.18
CA ALA A 114 -12.30 17.88 6.53
C ALA A 114 -11.80 16.47 6.87
N PRO A 115 -11.44 16.19 8.15
CA PRO A 115 -10.85 14.92 8.56
C PRO A 115 -11.66 13.70 8.14
N GLU A 116 -12.98 13.74 8.27
CA GLU A 116 -13.90 12.67 7.88
C GLU A 116 -13.86 12.39 6.37
N ILE A 117 -13.61 13.40 5.54
CA ILE A 117 -13.52 13.23 4.07
C ILE A 117 -12.23 12.50 3.73
N PHE A 118 -11.09 12.97 4.26
CA PHE A 118 -9.80 12.38 3.96
C PHE A 118 -9.63 10.98 4.56
N LEU A 119 -10.33 10.68 5.66
CA LEU A 119 -10.29 9.40 6.37
C LEU A 119 -10.59 8.20 5.45
N LEU A 120 -11.43 8.38 4.41
CA LEU A 120 -11.75 7.31 3.47
C LEU A 120 -10.51 6.78 2.76
N VAL A 121 -9.53 7.65 2.45
CA VAL A 121 -8.33 7.28 1.70
C VAL A 121 -7.53 6.19 2.42
N PRO A 122 -6.99 6.42 3.62
CA PRO A 122 -6.18 5.42 4.31
C PRO A 122 -7.00 4.20 4.78
N ILE A 123 -8.30 4.35 5.05
CA ILE A 123 -9.16 3.21 5.37
C ILE A 123 -9.31 2.29 4.15
N LEU A 124 -9.54 2.83 2.96
CA LEU A 124 -9.61 2.03 1.74
C LEU A 124 -8.27 1.36 1.43
N ASP A 125 -7.14 2.06 1.59
CA ASP A 125 -5.82 1.47 1.36
C ASP A 125 -5.58 0.26 2.26
N ALA A 126 -5.86 0.39 3.57
CA ALA A 126 -5.74 -0.71 4.53
C ALA A 126 -6.73 -1.86 4.24
N THR A 127 -7.95 -1.52 3.83
CA THR A 127 -8.99 -2.50 3.48
C THR A 127 -8.60 -3.27 2.22
N PHE A 128 -8.18 -2.60 1.15
CA PHE A 128 -7.71 -3.26 -0.06
C PHE A 128 -6.50 -4.13 0.21
N PHE A 129 -5.53 -3.63 0.99
CA PHE A 129 -4.41 -4.45 1.42
C PHE A 129 -4.89 -5.73 2.09
N ALA A 130 -5.74 -5.64 3.12
CA ALA A 130 -6.23 -6.79 3.86
C ALA A 130 -6.99 -7.79 2.97
N LEU A 131 -7.91 -7.29 2.12
CA LEU A 131 -8.71 -8.13 1.23
C LEU A 131 -7.84 -8.81 0.16
N LEU A 132 -6.89 -8.10 -0.43
CA LEU A 132 -6.04 -8.64 -1.49
C LEU A 132 -5.02 -9.64 -0.95
N ILE A 133 -4.44 -9.38 0.23
CA ILE A 133 -3.54 -10.33 0.89
C ILE A 133 -4.32 -11.55 1.36
N GLY A 134 -5.51 -11.38 1.95
CA GLY A 134 -6.41 -12.48 2.30
C GLY A 134 -6.79 -13.33 1.07
N GLY A 135 -7.16 -12.68 -0.02
CA GLY A 135 -7.43 -13.32 -1.32
C GLY A 135 -6.21 -14.05 -1.89
N ALA A 136 -5.00 -13.48 -1.72
CA ALA A 136 -3.77 -14.13 -2.12
C ALA A 136 -3.54 -15.43 -1.33
N ILE A 137 -3.78 -15.42 -0.02
CA ILE A 137 -3.66 -16.59 0.84
C ILE A 137 -4.68 -17.66 0.45
N TYR A 138 -5.92 -17.27 0.20
CA TYR A 138 -6.96 -18.17 -0.33
C TYR A 138 -6.52 -18.80 -1.65
N CYS A 139 -5.95 -18.00 -2.55
CA CYS A 139 -5.46 -18.42 -3.85
C CYS A 139 -4.05 -19.05 -3.82
N ARG A 140 -3.47 -19.40 -2.66
CA ARG A 140 -2.08 -19.91 -2.56
C ARG A 140 -1.78 -21.14 -3.38
N ARG A 141 -2.80 -21.93 -3.73
CA ARG A 141 -2.70 -23.10 -4.64
C ARG A 141 -2.77 -22.72 -6.12
N LYS A 142 -3.07 -21.47 -6.45
CA LYS A 142 -3.13 -20.90 -7.81
C LYS A 142 -2.01 -19.86 -7.97
N PRO A 143 -0.75 -20.26 -8.31
CA PRO A 143 0.42 -19.38 -8.24
C PRO A 143 0.28 -18.09 -9.07
N GLN A 144 -0.45 -18.15 -10.19
CA GLN A 144 -0.65 -17.01 -11.07
C GLN A 144 -1.56 -15.94 -10.45
N ALA A 145 -2.60 -16.34 -9.74
CA ALA A 145 -3.48 -15.43 -9.00
C ALA A 145 -2.78 -14.94 -7.72
N HIS A 146 -2.20 -15.86 -6.94
CA HIS A 146 -1.51 -15.58 -5.68
C HIS A 146 -0.50 -14.43 -5.81
N LYS A 147 0.46 -14.54 -6.71
CA LYS A 147 1.52 -13.54 -6.86
C LYS A 147 1.01 -12.16 -7.31
N ARG A 148 -0.05 -12.12 -8.14
CA ARG A 148 -0.66 -10.86 -8.57
C ARG A 148 -1.43 -10.19 -7.44
N LEU A 149 -2.17 -10.98 -6.65
CA LEU A 149 -2.88 -10.45 -5.48
C LEU A 149 -1.90 -9.94 -4.41
N ILE A 150 -0.78 -10.64 -4.16
CA ILE A 150 0.28 -10.12 -3.28
C ILE A 150 0.84 -8.80 -3.81
N LEU A 151 1.14 -8.72 -5.11
CA LEU A 151 1.70 -7.52 -5.72
C LEU A 151 0.71 -6.34 -5.64
N LEU A 152 -0.56 -6.55 -6.00
CA LEU A 152 -1.59 -5.53 -5.97
C LEU A 152 -1.97 -5.12 -4.54
N GLY A 153 -2.02 -6.06 -3.60
CA GLY A 153 -2.21 -5.74 -2.18
C GLY A 153 -1.04 -4.94 -1.61
N THR A 154 0.20 -5.26 -1.98
CA THR A 154 1.35 -4.44 -1.58
C THR A 154 1.31 -3.06 -2.26
N LEU A 155 0.86 -2.97 -3.51
CA LEU A 155 0.67 -1.70 -4.21
C LEU A 155 -0.32 -0.79 -3.48
N SER A 156 -1.46 -1.32 -2.97
CA SER A 156 -2.41 -0.52 -2.19
C SER A 156 -1.82 0.05 -0.89
N MET A 157 -0.93 -0.69 -0.23
CA MET A 157 -0.20 -0.19 0.94
C MET A 157 0.82 0.91 0.58
N CYS A 158 1.38 0.87 -0.64
CA CYS A 158 2.42 1.81 -1.07
C CYS A 158 1.90 3.21 -1.43
N GLN A 159 0.58 3.44 -1.45
CA GLN A 159 -0.03 4.72 -1.85
C GLN A 159 0.50 5.89 -1.00
N ALA A 160 0.57 5.69 0.31
CA ALA A 160 1.10 6.70 1.24
C ALA A 160 2.58 7.03 1.00
N ALA A 161 3.38 6.10 0.46
CA ALA A 161 4.75 6.36 0.05
C ALA A 161 4.80 7.13 -1.28
N MET A 162 4.00 6.71 -2.25
CA MET A 162 3.99 7.27 -3.61
C MET A 162 3.56 8.74 -3.61
N VAL A 163 2.56 9.12 -2.80
CA VAL A 163 2.11 10.52 -2.67
C VAL A 163 3.18 11.44 -2.07
N ARG A 164 4.15 10.89 -1.35
CA ARG A 164 5.29 11.63 -0.78
C ARG A 164 6.45 11.84 -1.75
N ILE A 165 6.42 11.19 -2.91
CA ILE A 165 7.39 11.42 -3.98
C ILE A 165 6.96 12.68 -4.73
N THR A 166 7.53 13.82 -4.35
CA THR A 166 7.11 15.15 -4.80
C THR A 166 8.23 15.90 -5.55
N PRO A 167 8.67 15.42 -6.73
CA PRO A 167 9.82 15.98 -7.43
C PRO A 167 9.61 17.45 -7.87
N PHE A 168 8.36 17.89 -7.98
CA PHE A 168 7.97 19.25 -8.39
C PHE A 168 7.17 19.99 -7.31
N GLY A 169 7.46 19.72 -6.04
CA GLY A 169 6.72 20.27 -4.90
C GLY A 169 5.53 19.44 -4.48
N MET A 170 4.96 19.76 -3.32
CA MET A 170 3.93 18.94 -2.64
C MET A 170 2.67 18.68 -3.50
N ALA A 171 2.27 19.65 -4.33
CA ALA A 171 1.11 19.51 -5.23
C ALA A 171 1.27 18.39 -6.28
N SER A 172 2.51 17.94 -6.55
CA SER A 172 2.77 16.83 -7.50
C SER A 172 2.54 15.44 -6.92
N GLY A 173 2.42 15.32 -5.61
CA GLY A 173 2.28 14.02 -4.92
C GLY A 173 1.11 13.19 -5.40
N PRO A 174 -0.13 13.68 -5.44
CA PRO A 174 -1.29 12.93 -5.93
C PRO A 174 -1.13 12.48 -7.39
N VAL A 175 -0.59 13.35 -8.24
CA VAL A 175 -0.33 13.01 -9.65
C VAL A 175 0.72 11.91 -9.75
N MET A 176 1.78 11.98 -8.96
CA MET A 176 2.82 10.95 -8.90
C MET A 176 2.25 9.62 -8.43
N GLN A 177 1.45 9.62 -7.37
CA GLN A 177 0.77 8.43 -6.86
C GLN A 177 -0.08 7.77 -7.94
N LEU A 178 -0.98 8.51 -8.58
CA LEU A 178 -1.86 8.01 -9.64
C LEU A 178 -1.04 7.47 -10.83
N SER A 179 -0.01 8.21 -11.25
CA SER A 179 0.84 7.81 -12.37
C SER A 179 1.61 6.52 -12.08
N LEU A 180 2.17 6.38 -10.89
CA LEU A 180 2.87 5.16 -10.47
C LEU A 180 1.91 3.98 -10.35
N THR A 181 0.74 4.16 -9.74
CA THR A 181 -0.28 3.10 -9.63
C THR A 181 -0.70 2.60 -11.01
N LEU A 182 -1.02 3.52 -11.92
CA LEU A 182 -1.37 3.20 -13.31
C LEU A 182 -0.23 2.47 -14.02
N LEU A 183 1.00 2.98 -13.89
CA LEU A 183 2.18 2.36 -14.48
C LEU A 183 2.36 0.91 -14.02
N PHE A 184 2.23 0.64 -12.71
CA PHE A 184 2.32 -0.71 -12.18
C PHE A 184 1.26 -1.65 -12.78
N VAL A 185 0.01 -1.19 -12.88
CA VAL A 185 -1.10 -1.98 -13.44
C VAL A 185 -0.87 -2.21 -14.94
N ILE A 186 -0.48 -1.19 -15.70
CA ILE A 186 -0.19 -1.31 -17.14
C ILE A 186 0.98 -2.27 -17.39
N VAL A 187 2.09 -2.12 -16.67
CA VAL A 187 3.26 -3.00 -16.82
C VAL A 187 2.89 -4.45 -16.55
N LEU A 188 2.05 -4.71 -15.53
CA LEU A 188 1.55 -6.05 -15.23
C LEU A 188 0.64 -6.57 -16.36
N ALA A 189 -0.27 -5.73 -16.89
CA ALA A 189 -1.17 -6.09 -17.99
C ALA A 189 -0.42 -6.37 -19.30
N VAL A 190 0.59 -5.54 -19.62
CA VAL A 190 1.47 -5.74 -20.80
C VAL A 190 2.26 -7.03 -20.66
N TRP A 191 2.80 -7.31 -19.48
CA TRP A 191 3.47 -8.58 -19.20
C TRP A 191 2.54 -9.78 -19.43
N ASP A 192 1.34 -9.73 -18.89
CA ASP A 192 0.34 -10.78 -19.07
C ASP A 192 0.03 -11.01 -20.55
N LYS A 193 -0.27 -9.92 -21.29
CA LYS A 193 -0.58 -9.98 -22.72
C LYS A 193 0.56 -10.57 -23.54
N ARG A 194 1.82 -10.15 -23.25
CA ARG A 194 3.01 -10.63 -23.98
C ARG A 194 3.36 -12.08 -23.68
N THR A 195 3.06 -12.58 -22.47
CA THR A 195 3.48 -13.93 -22.05
C THR A 195 2.40 -14.97 -22.22
N THR A 196 1.13 -14.59 -22.17
CA THR A 196 -0.01 -15.53 -22.23
C THR A 196 -1.02 -15.21 -23.31
N GLY A 197 -0.79 -14.17 -24.11
CA GLY A 197 -1.71 -13.70 -25.17
C GLY A 197 -2.93 -12.92 -24.65
N ARG A 198 -3.19 -12.90 -23.34
CA ARG A 198 -4.33 -12.22 -22.69
C ARG A 198 -3.95 -11.63 -21.35
N VAL A 199 -4.67 -10.57 -20.91
CA VAL A 199 -4.52 -10.03 -19.56
C VAL A 199 -5.10 -11.03 -18.57
N HIS A 200 -4.37 -11.30 -17.49
CA HIS A 200 -4.83 -12.24 -16.46
C HIS A 200 -6.07 -11.66 -15.73
N PRO A 201 -7.09 -12.49 -15.39
CA PRO A 201 -8.31 -12.00 -14.73
C PRO A 201 -8.06 -11.17 -13.46
N VAL A 202 -7.09 -11.53 -12.63
CA VAL A 202 -6.73 -10.73 -11.44
C VAL A 202 -6.20 -9.35 -11.84
N THR A 203 -5.35 -9.25 -12.87
CA THR A 203 -4.86 -7.95 -13.34
C THR A 203 -6.01 -7.09 -13.87
N LEU A 204 -6.93 -7.70 -14.65
CA LEU A 204 -8.06 -7.01 -15.23
C LEU A 204 -9.11 -6.60 -14.17
N TRP A 205 -9.59 -7.55 -13.38
CA TRP A 205 -10.74 -7.36 -12.48
C TRP A 205 -10.37 -6.94 -11.05
N VAL A 206 -9.09 -6.85 -10.75
CA VAL A 206 -8.59 -6.33 -9.46
C VAL A 206 -7.67 -5.14 -9.68
N GLY A 207 -6.69 -5.26 -10.58
CA GLY A 207 -5.69 -4.19 -10.79
C GLY A 207 -6.29 -2.90 -11.35
N PHE A 208 -7.11 -2.98 -12.41
CA PHE A 208 -7.77 -1.79 -12.96
C PHE A 208 -8.83 -1.19 -12.02
N PRO A 209 -9.72 -1.96 -11.36
CA PRO A 209 -10.60 -1.42 -10.32
C PRO A 209 -9.86 -0.81 -9.14
N LEU A 210 -8.73 -1.38 -8.70
CA LEU A 210 -7.89 -0.77 -7.66
C LEU A 210 -7.43 0.63 -8.10
N PHE A 211 -6.91 0.78 -9.32
CA PHE A 211 -6.55 2.08 -9.88
C PHE A 211 -7.77 3.02 -10.00
N LEU A 212 -8.89 2.54 -10.52
CA LEU A 212 -10.11 3.33 -10.67
C LEU A 212 -10.64 3.83 -9.31
N SER A 213 -10.48 3.05 -8.25
CA SER A 213 -10.89 3.43 -6.91
C SER A 213 -10.22 4.71 -6.42
N GLU A 214 -9.00 5.04 -6.92
CA GLU A 214 -8.30 6.28 -6.57
C GLU A 214 -9.11 7.54 -6.95
N PHE A 215 -9.87 7.48 -8.06
CA PHE A 215 -10.73 8.56 -8.50
C PHE A 215 -12.08 8.56 -7.78
N LEU A 216 -12.60 7.38 -7.45
CA LEU A 216 -13.93 7.23 -6.86
C LEU A 216 -13.95 7.55 -5.36
N ARG A 217 -12.80 7.49 -4.67
CA ARG A 217 -12.77 7.73 -3.22
C ARG A 217 -13.19 9.15 -2.83
N PHE A 218 -12.84 10.19 -3.61
CA PHE A 218 -13.25 11.57 -3.29
C PHE A 218 -14.74 11.82 -3.53
N PRO A 219 -15.36 11.49 -4.66
CA PRO A 219 -16.81 11.56 -4.82
C PRO A 219 -17.58 10.81 -3.72
N VAL A 220 -17.11 9.61 -3.32
CA VAL A 220 -17.72 8.84 -2.23
C VAL A 220 -17.52 9.55 -0.89
N ALA A 221 -16.33 10.08 -0.61
CA ALA A 221 -16.02 10.80 0.63
C ALA A 221 -16.84 12.09 0.81
N MET A 222 -17.26 12.69 -0.30
CA MET A 222 -18.10 13.91 -0.29
C MET A 222 -19.58 13.63 -0.01
N THR A 223 -20.02 12.36 0.00
CA THR A 223 -21.41 12.01 0.31
C THR A 223 -21.70 12.24 1.79
N GLU A 224 -22.93 12.72 2.10
CA GLU A 224 -23.38 12.92 3.49
C GLU A 224 -23.32 11.60 4.28
N THR A 225 -23.62 10.47 3.64
CA THR A 225 -23.55 9.14 4.24
C THR A 225 -22.15 8.82 4.71
N TRP A 226 -21.12 9.01 3.86
CA TRP A 226 -19.75 8.77 4.28
C TRP A 226 -19.31 9.72 5.38
N GLN A 227 -19.61 11.03 5.26
CA GLN A 227 -19.22 12.01 6.27
C GLN A 227 -19.83 11.71 7.64
N ALA A 228 -21.09 11.24 7.68
CA ALA A 228 -21.70 10.78 8.92
C ALA A 228 -20.97 9.58 9.52
N ILE A 229 -20.63 8.58 8.70
CA ILE A 229 -19.83 7.42 9.11
C ILE A 229 -18.45 7.86 9.58
N GLY A 230 -17.77 8.73 8.83
CA GLY A 230 -16.43 9.24 9.16
C GLY A 230 -16.40 9.96 10.50
N ARG A 231 -17.34 10.85 10.77
CA ARG A 231 -17.47 11.52 12.07
C ARG A 231 -17.70 10.53 13.22
N MET A 232 -18.54 9.51 13.00
CA MET A 232 -18.77 8.47 14.02
C MET A 232 -17.50 7.67 14.28
N LEU A 233 -16.73 7.32 13.23
CA LEU A 233 -15.48 6.57 13.38
C LEU A 233 -14.40 7.39 14.13
N LEU A 234 -14.31 8.70 13.88
CA LEU A 234 -13.36 9.57 14.56
C LEU A 234 -13.64 9.75 16.06
N GLN A 235 -14.85 9.46 16.51
CA GLN A 235 -15.23 9.49 17.94
C GLN A 235 -14.78 8.23 18.71
N LEU A 236 -14.25 7.21 18.02
CA LEU A 236 -13.80 5.96 18.65
C LEU A 236 -12.39 6.05 19.27
N VAL A 237 -11.63 7.15 19.04
CA VAL A 237 -10.24 7.33 19.48
C VAL A 237 -9.99 8.70 20.10
#